data_618bacd3ae53fb536b87a49c4561c679
#
_entry.id   618bacd3ae53fb536b87a49c4561c679
#
_cell.length_a   1.000
_cell.length_b   1.000
_cell.length_c   1.000
_cell.angle_alpha   90.00
_cell.angle_beta   90.00
_cell.angle_gamma   90.00
#
_symmetry.space_group_name_H-M   'P 1'
#
loop_
_entity.id
_entity.type
_entity.pdbx_description
1 polymer ?
#
loop_
_entity_poly.entity_id
_entity_poly.type
_entity_poly.pdbx_seq_one_letter_code
_entity_poly.pdbx_strand_id
1 'polypeptide(L)'
;MPEEGVRLTEKDQLLTTDEIISLSKLFVNQGVEKIRLTGGEPLLRKDVVTICERLSQMPNLKDIAMTTNGVILSRVLPDLQKAGLNLLNISLDTLVPKKFEFITRRKHTGWHKVMKSIDMAVNLGFHPLKINCVVMKGLNDDEICDFVALTQDMPVDVRFIEYMPFDGNKWNFHKFVSYQEMLKKIRAKWSNVVKLENAVNETSKAYKIPGFAGQLGFVTSMSEHFCGSCNRLRITADGNLKVCLFGAAEVSLRELLRSGSNEAELVDVISAAVLRKKKEHAGMFNIAKQKNRPMILIGG
;
A
#
# COMPACT_ATOMS: atom_id res chain seq x y z
N MET A 1 11.55 -0.39 -9.45
CA MET A 1 11.14 -1.56 -10.26
C MET A 1 12.37 -2.36 -10.65
N PRO A 2 12.29 -3.72 -10.75
CA PRO A 2 13.40 -4.53 -11.25
C PRO A 2 13.84 -4.10 -12.67
N GLU A 3 15.13 -4.29 -12.99
CA GLU A 3 15.70 -3.89 -14.30
C GLU A 3 15.08 -4.64 -15.46
N GLU A 4 14.83 -5.90 -15.26
CA GLU A 4 14.28 -6.82 -16.24
C GLU A 4 12.75 -6.72 -16.38
N GLY A 5 12.12 -5.84 -15.60
CA GLY A 5 10.67 -5.78 -15.48
C GLY A 5 10.12 -6.92 -14.59
N VAL A 6 8.81 -7.06 -14.57
CA VAL A 6 8.10 -8.18 -13.93
C VAL A 6 7.14 -8.75 -14.95
N ARG A 7 7.19 -10.07 -15.16
CA ARG A 7 6.18 -10.75 -15.97
C ARG A 7 4.82 -10.56 -15.29
N LEU A 8 3.95 -9.83 -15.95
CA LEU A 8 2.61 -9.58 -15.44
C LEU A 8 1.73 -10.81 -15.65
N THR A 9 0.71 -10.93 -14.82
CA THR A 9 -0.33 -11.96 -14.94
C THR A 9 -1.03 -11.85 -16.30
N GLU A 10 -1.21 -12.96 -16.98
CA GLU A 10 -1.94 -13.02 -18.24
C GLU A 10 -3.41 -12.61 -18.05
N LYS A 11 -4.00 -12.02 -19.07
CA LYS A 11 -5.31 -11.37 -18.97
C LYS A 11 -6.44 -12.32 -18.56
N ASP A 12 -6.41 -13.54 -19.03
CA ASP A 12 -7.38 -14.60 -18.71
C ASP A 12 -7.22 -15.13 -17.28
N GLN A 13 -6.05 -14.93 -16.69
CA GLN A 13 -5.75 -15.27 -15.30
C GLN A 13 -6.13 -14.17 -14.30
N LEU A 14 -6.46 -12.99 -14.78
CA LEU A 14 -6.92 -11.90 -13.89
C LEU A 14 -8.36 -12.16 -13.43
N LEU A 15 -8.67 -11.70 -12.22
CA LEU A 15 -10.05 -11.63 -11.75
C LEU A 15 -10.86 -10.65 -12.61
N THR A 16 -12.05 -11.06 -13.02
CA THR A 16 -13.05 -10.18 -13.64
C THR A 16 -13.64 -9.23 -12.61
N THR A 17 -14.35 -8.19 -13.06
CA THR A 17 -15.07 -7.27 -12.17
C THR A 17 -16.07 -8.04 -11.30
N ASP A 18 -16.83 -8.97 -11.88
CA ASP A 18 -17.83 -9.74 -11.14
C ASP A 18 -17.19 -10.65 -10.09
N GLU A 19 -16.07 -11.31 -10.41
CA GLU A 19 -15.31 -12.11 -9.45
C GLU A 19 -14.78 -11.26 -8.29
N ILE A 20 -14.26 -10.04 -8.57
CA ILE A 20 -13.82 -9.10 -7.53
C ILE A 20 -14.99 -8.73 -6.61
N ILE A 21 -16.14 -8.40 -7.18
CA ILE A 21 -17.31 -7.99 -6.40
C ILE A 21 -17.88 -9.16 -5.59
N SER A 22 -17.93 -10.37 -6.17
CA SER A 22 -18.37 -11.57 -5.46
C SER A 22 -17.47 -11.90 -4.26
N LEU A 23 -16.15 -11.88 -4.44
CA LEU A 23 -15.20 -12.06 -3.34
C LEU A 23 -15.32 -10.94 -2.30
N SER A 24 -15.42 -9.69 -2.74
CA SER A 24 -15.58 -8.56 -1.83
C SER A 24 -16.83 -8.69 -0.96
N LYS A 25 -17.97 -9.08 -1.57
CA LYS A 25 -19.22 -9.31 -0.85
C LYS A 25 -19.07 -10.42 0.20
N LEU A 26 -18.42 -11.52 -0.17
CA LEU A 26 -18.13 -12.63 0.75
C LEU A 26 -17.34 -12.11 1.97
N PHE A 27 -16.26 -11.35 1.77
CA PHE A 27 -15.46 -10.81 2.88
C PHE A 27 -16.22 -9.77 3.71
N VAL A 28 -17.03 -8.92 3.08
CA VAL A 28 -17.87 -7.93 3.80
C VAL A 28 -18.92 -8.63 4.65
N ASN A 29 -19.52 -9.72 4.16
CA ASN A 29 -20.44 -10.57 4.95
C ASN A 29 -19.75 -11.21 6.16
N GLN A 30 -18.43 -11.44 6.09
CA GLN A 30 -17.61 -11.93 7.21
C GLN A 30 -17.05 -10.79 8.11
N GLY A 31 -17.55 -9.57 7.97
CA GLY A 31 -17.21 -8.43 8.82
C GLY A 31 -16.02 -7.59 8.35
N VAL A 32 -15.60 -7.71 7.09
CA VAL A 32 -14.62 -6.77 6.52
C VAL A 32 -15.28 -5.43 6.25
N GLU A 33 -14.77 -4.38 6.88
CA GLU A 33 -15.31 -3.02 6.78
C GLU A 33 -14.50 -2.12 5.83
N LYS A 34 -13.33 -2.59 5.37
CA LYS A 34 -12.41 -1.80 4.55
C LYS A 34 -11.79 -2.63 3.45
N ILE A 35 -11.89 -2.15 2.21
CA ILE A 35 -11.25 -2.74 1.04
C ILE A 35 -10.26 -1.73 0.45
N ARG A 36 -9.03 -2.18 0.17
CA ARG A 36 -8.00 -1.36 -0.47
C ARG A 36 -7.66 -1.92 -1.85
N LEU A 37 -7.92 -1.13 -2.87
CA LEU A 37 -7.50 -1.41 -4.24
C LEU A 37 -6.01 -1.09 -4.38
N THR A 38 -5.25 -2.09 -4.82
CA THR A 38 -3.80 -2.00 -5.03
C THR A 38 -3.44 -2.79 -6.30
N GLY A 39 -2.43 -3.63 -6.24
CA GLY A 39 -1.97 -4.47 -7.33
C GLY A 39 -0.69 -3.93 -7.90
N GLY A 40 -0.41 -4.08 -9.19
CA GLY A 40 0.69 -3.36 -9.83
C GLY A 40 0.42 -1.86 -9.80
N GLU A 41 -0.59 -1.46 -10.55
CA GLU A 41 -1.16 -0.12 -10.52
C GLU A 41 -2.67 -0.24 -10.79
N PRO A 42 -3.53 0.07 -9.82
CA PRO A 42 -4.98 -0.13 -9.96
C PRO A 42 -5.59 0.73 -11.06
N LEU A 43 -5.02 1.90 -11.33
CA LEU A 43 -5.53 2.84 -12.34
C LEU A 43 -5.27 2.39 -13.79
N LEU A 44 -4.49 1.33 -14.02
CA LEU A 44 -4.36 0.72 -15.35
C LEU A 44 -5.57 -0.14 -15.72
N ARG A 45 -6.38 -0.51 -14.72
CA ARG A 45 -7.60 -1.25 -14.94
C ARG A 45 -8.71 -0.30 -15.40
N LYS A 46 -9.27 -0.55 -16.59
CA LYS A 46 -10.25 0.36 -17.23
C LYS A 46 -11.55 0.48 -16.45
N ASP A 47 -11.95 -0.56 -15.74
CA ASP A 47 -13.19 -0.68 -14.98
C ASP A 47 -13.03 -0.35 -13.48
N VAL A 48 -11.91 0.29 -13.08
CA VAL A 48 -11.63 0.61 -11.67
C VAL A 48 -12.69 1.53 -11.04
N VAL A 49 -13.24 2.47 -11.79
CA VAL A 49 -14.33 3.35 -11.32
C VAL A 49 -15.60 2.53 -11.05
N THR A 50 -15.97 1.65 -11.98
CA THR A 50 -17.12 0.73 -11.82
C THR A 50 -16.94 -0.20 -10.62
N ILE A 51 -15.71 -0.67 -10.37
CA ILE A 51 -15.41 -1.47 -9.18
C ILE A 51 -15.65 -0.65 -7.91
N CYS A 52 -15.16 0.57 -7.82
CA CYS A 52 -15.40 1.46 -6.67
C CYS A 52 -16.90 1.69 -6.46
N GLU A 53 -17.64 2.00 -7.52
CA GLU A 53 -19.08 2.23 -7.49
C GLU A 53 -19.85 1.01 -6.97
N ARG A 54 -19.53 -0.19 -7.47
CA ARG A 54 -20.16 -1.44 -6.99
C ARG A 54 -19.77 -1.78 -5.56
N LEU A 55 -18.55 -1.50 -5.14
CA LEU A 55 -18.12 -1.67 -3.75
C LEU A 55 -18.87 -0.70 -2.81
N SER A 56 -19.09 0.55 -3.23
CA SER A 56 -19.78 1.55 -2.41
C SER A 56 -21.25 1.22 -2.12
N GLN A 57 -21.83 0.31 -2.90
CA GLN A 57 -23.20 -0.18 -2.69
C GLN A 57 -23.28 -1.28 -1.61
N MET A 58 -22.16 -1.75 -1.06
CA MET A 58 -22.16 -2.78 -0.01
C MET A 58 -22.45 -2.14 1.36
N PRO A 59 -23.55 -2.49 2.04
CA PRO A 59 -24.04 -1.72 3.21
C PRO A 59 -23.09 -1.73 4.40
N ASN A 60 -22.27 -2.75 4.55
CA ASN A 60 -21.34 -2.89 5.69
C ASN A 60 -19.89 -2.46 5.37
N LEU A 61 -19.61 -2.06 4.14
CA LEU A 61 -18.30 -1.57 3.75
C LEU A 61 -18.20 -0.07 4.06
N LYS A 62 -17.33 0.29 5.01
CA LYS A 62 -17.14 1.67 5.46
C LYS A 62 -16.11 2.42 4.61
N ASP A 63 -15.03 1.73 4.25
CA ASP A 63 -13.86 2.34 3.59
C ASP A 63 -13.53 1.66 2.26
N ILE A 64 -13.51 2.45 1.20
CA ILE A 64 -12.90 2.10 -0.07
C ILE A 64 -11.62 2.89 -0.20
N ALA A 65 -10.50 2.19 -0.16
CA ALA A 65 -9.17 2.77 -0.17
C ALA A 65 -8.44 2.44 -1.46
N MET A 66 -7.50 3.29 -1.86
CA MET A 66 -6.62 3.01 -3.00
C MET A 66 -5.17 3.32 -2.66
N THR A 67 -4.24 2.49 -3.17
CA THR A 67 -2.81 2.82 -3.23
C THR A 67 -2.40 2.89 -4.69
N THR A 68 -1.84 4.00 -5.13
CA THR A 68 -1.48 4.26 -6.52
C THR A 68 -0.12 4.96 -6.65
N ASN A 69 0.52 4.83 -7.80
CA ASN A 69 1.70 5.62 -8.15
C ASN A 69 1.37 7.09 -8.53
N GLY A 70 0.10 7.45 -8.61
CA GLY A 70 -0.37 8.81 -8.83
C GLY A 70 -0.21 9.38 -10.24
N VAL A 71 0.48 8.69 -11.18
CA VAL A 71 0.85 9.27 -12.48
C VAL A 71 -0.36 9.65 -13.36
N ILE A 72 -1.42 8.86 -13.30
CA ILE A 72 -2.66 9.14 -14.07
C ILE A 72 -3.85 9.52 -13.19
N LEU A 73 -3.65 9.56 -11.88
CA LEU A 73 -4.71 9.74 -10.89
C LEU A 73 -5.50 11.04 -11.10
N SER A 74 -4.85 12.16 -11.39
CA SER A 74 -5.52 13.45 -11.58
C SER A 74 -6.58 13.47 -12.71
N ARG A 75 -6.55 12.47 -13.61
CA ARG A 75 -7.53 12.37 -14.70
C ARG A 75 -8.83 11.70 -14.28
N VAL A 76 -8.77 10.84 -13.26
CA VAL A 76 -9.89 9.97 -12.86
C VAL A 76 -10.30 10.15 -11.40
N LEU A 77 -9.55 10.96 -10.62
CA LEU A 77 -9.80 11.14 -9.20
C LEU A 77 -11.20 11.68 -8.86
N PRO A 78 -11.75 12.68 -9.61
CA PRO A 78 -13.09 13.14 -9.35
C PRO A 78 -14.17 12.05 -9.56
N ASP A 79 -13.98 11.18 -10.57
CA ASP A 79 -14.91 10.08 -10.82
C ASP A 79 -14.78 8.98 -9.77
N LEU A 80 -13.56 8.67 -9.34
CA LEU A 80 -13.31 7.73 -8.24
C LEU A 80 -13.93 8.22 -6.92
N GLN A 81 -13.83 9.51 -6.62
CA GLN A 81 -14.47 10.09 -5.43
C GLN A 81 -15.99 9.97 -5.49
N LYS A 82 -16.61 10.31 -6.62
CA LYS A 82 -18.05 10.12 -6.84
C LYS A 82 -18.47 8.66 -6.73
N ALA A 83 -17.61 7.73 -7.18
CA ALA A 83 -17.81 6.28 -7.07
C ALA A 83 -17.61 5.73 -5.65
N GLY A 84 -17.30 6.59 -4.66
CA GLY A 84 -17.20 6.21 -3.25
C GLY A 84 -15.78 5.96 -2.73
N LEU A 85 -14.73 6.22 -3.52
CA LEU A 85 -13.34 6.18 -3.00
C LEU A 85 -13.18 7.27 -1.94
N ASN A 86 -12.85 6.88 -0.69
CA ASN A 86 -12.75 7.81 0.43
C ASN A 86 -11.36 7.86 1.08
N LEU A 87 -10.48 6.88 0.84
CA LEU A 87 -9.14 6.85 1.38
C LEU A 87 -8.08 6.68 0.29
N LEU A 88 -7.07 7.54 0.29
CA LEU A 88 -6.06 7.56 -0.76
C LEU A 88 -4.64 7.51 -0.20
N ASN A 89 -3.83 6.61 -0.77
CA ASN A 89 -2.38 6.58 -0.60
C ASN A 89 -1.72 6.80 -1.96
N ILE A 90 -0.77 7.73 -2.03
CA ILE A 90 0.05 7.97 -3.22
C ILE A 90 1.49 7.57 -2.88
N SER A 91 2.10 6.75 -3.74
CA SER A 91 3.51 6.35 -3.58
C SER A 91 4.40 7.38 -4.25
N LEU A 92 5.34 7.96 -3.48
CA LEU A 92 6.32 8.92 -3.95
C LEU A 92 7.62 8.74 -3.17
N ASP A 93 8.66 8.21 -3.81
CA ASP A 93 9.92 7.88 -3.16
C ASP A 93 10.95 9.03 -3.21
N THR A 94 10.67 10.12 -3.94
CA THR A 94 11.58 11.28 -4.04
C THR A 94 10.84 12.55 -4.43
N LEU A 95 11.30 13.67 -3.92
CA LEU A 95 10.85 15.02 -4.29
C LEU A 95 11.70 15.64 -5.42
N VAL A 96 12.75 14.93 -5.87
CA VAL A 96 13.66 15.39 -6.93
C VAL A 96 13.30 14.75 -8.27
N PRO A 97 12.87 15.53 -9.29
CA PRO A 97 12.41 14.97 -10.59
C PRO A 97 13.42 14.04 -11.29
N LYS A 98 14.72 14.36 -11.22
CA LYS A 98 15.78 13.52 -11.79
C LYS A 98 15.95 12.19 -11.05
N LYS A 99 15.86 12.19 -9.71
CA LYS A 99 15.86 10.96 -8.91
C LYS A 99 14.61 10.12 -9.19
N PHE A 100 13.44 10.77 -9.38
CA PHE A 100 12.20 10.08 -9.75
C PHE A 100 12.36 9.29 -11.05
N GLU A 101 12.97 9.88 -12.07
CA GLU A 101 13.25 9.21 -13.34
C GLU A 101 14.14 7.98 -13.13
N PHE A 102 15.19 8.11 -12.34
CA PHE A 102 16.11 7.03 -12.00
C PHE A 102 15.41 5.89 -11.22
N ILE A 103 14.65 6.23 -10.18
CA ILE A 103 13.99 5.25 -9.30
C ILE A 103 12.87 4.51 -10.03
N THR A 104 12.02 5.26 -10.74
CA THR A 104 10.81 4.71 -11.39
C THR A 104 11.06 4.18 -12.78
N ARG A 105 12.21 4.54 -13.40
CA ARG A 105 12.54 4.28 -14.82
C ARG A 105 11.49 4.85 -15.77
N ARG A 106 10.86 5.93 -15.37
CA ARG A 106 9.90 6.70 -16.15
C ARG A 106 10.38 8.13 -16.31
N LYS A 107 10.02 8.77 -17.42
CA LYS A 107 10.40 10.16 -17.68
C LYS A 107 10.04 11.07 -16.49
N HIS A 108 10.87 12.08 -16.22
CA HIS A 108 10.67 13.09 -15.17
C HIS A 108 9.29 13.76 -15.20
N THR A 109 8.66 13.85 -16.38
CA THR A 109 7.28 14.35 -16.52
C THR A 109 6.27 13.58 -15.67
N GLY A 110 6.58 12.34 -15.27
CA GLY A 110 5.80 11.55 -14.33
C GLY A 110 5.73 12.19 -12.95
N TRP A 111 6.85 12.76 -12.47
CA TRP A 111 6.91 13.44 -11.18
C TRP A 111 5.90 14.60 -11.08
N HIS A 112 5.87 15.49 -12.08
CA HIS A 112 4.91 16.60 -12.12
C HIS A 112 3.46 16.13 -12.11
N LYS A 113 3.17 14.98 -12.73
CA LYS A 113 1.82 14.40 -12.71
C LYS A 113 1.45 13.88 -11.33
N VAL A 114 2.40 13.28 -10.60
CA VAL A 114 2.19 12.82 -9.22
C VAL A 114 1.95 14.02 -8.30
N MET A 115 2.78 15.06 -8.38
CA MET A 115 2.57 16.29 -7.59
C MET A 115 1.21 16.92 -7.87
N LYS A 116 0.81 17.05 -9.15
CA LYS A 116 -0.54 17.52 -9.52
C LYS A 116 -1.65 16.64 -8.92
N SER A 117 -1.43 15.33 -8.85
CA SER A 117 -2.40 14.42 -8.24
C SER A 117 -2.50 14.59 -6.73
N ILE A 118 -1.39 14.88 -6.05
CA ILE A 118 -1.35 15.20 -4.62
C ILE A 118 -2.13 16.50 -4.36
N ASP A 119 -1.83 17.58 -5.10
CA ASP A 119 -2.53 18.85 -4.97
C ASP A 119 -4.03 18.71 -5.20
N MET A 120 -4.41 17.97 -6.25
CA MET A 120 -5.82 17.70 -6.55
C MET A 120 -6.51 16.91 -5.43
N ALA A 121 -5.84 15.89 -4.88
CA ALA A 121 -6.41 15.09 -3.80
C ALA A 121 -6.63 15.91 -2.52
N VAL A 122 -5.69 16.80 -2.18
CA VAL A 122 -5.85 17.75 -1.07
C VAL A 122 -7.04 18.67 -1.32
N ASN A 123 -7.12 19.27 -2.51
CA ASN A 123 -8.21 20.20 -2.88
C ASN A 123 -9.59 19.53 -2.93
N LEU A 124 -9.66 18.24 -3.26
CA LEU A 124 -10.88 17.44 -3.22
C LEU A 124 -11.25 16.94 -1.80
N GLY A 125 -10.45 17.27 -0.79
CA GLY A 125 -10.74 16.95 0.60
C GLY A 125 -10.43 15.52 1.01
N PHE A 126 -9.55 14.80 0.29
CA PHE A 126 -9.04 13.51 0.79
C PHE A 126 -8.20 13.73 2.04
N HIS A 127 -8.77 13.47 3.21
CA HIS A 127 -8.12 13.67 4.49
C HIS A 127 -8.29 12.45 5.42
N PRO A 128 -7.17 11.85 5.90
CA PRO A 128 -5.79 12.17 5.56
C PRO A 128 -5.37 11.62 4.18
N LEU A 129 -4.79 12.47 3.32
CA LEU A 129 -4.06 11.98 2.15
C LEU A 129 -2.72 11.42 2.61
N LYS A 130 -2.44 10.15 2.28
CA LYS A 130 -1.21 9.47 2.67
C LYS A 130 -0.19 9.46 1.54
N ILE A 131 1.03 9.89 1.82
CA ILE A 131 2.16 9.83 0.89
C ILE A 131 3.13 8.77 1.41
N ASN A 132 3.25 7.65 0.69
CA ASN A 132 4.14 6.54 1.05
C ASN A 132 5.51 6.73 0.39
N CYS A 133 6.57 6.73 1.19
CA CYS A 133 7.95 6.82 0.74
C CYS A 133 8.76 5.63 1.31
N VAL A 134 9.25 4.75 0.43
CA VAL A 134 10.21 3.70 0.83
C VAL A 134 11.58 4.32 0.92
N VAL A 135 12.17 4.32 2.12
CA VAL A 135 13.48 4.96 2.36
C VAL A 135 14.61 3.98 2.14
N MET A 136 15.57 4.35 1.30
CA MET A 136 16.77 3.58 1.00
C MET A 136 18.03 4.43 1.16
N LYS A 137 18.99 3.91 1.91
CA LYS A 137 20.28 4.57 2.17
C LYS A 137 21.07 4.82 0.88
N GLY A 138 21.58 6.04 0.75
CA GLY A 138 22.34 6.48 -0.44
C GLY A 138 21.49 6.71 -1.68
N LEU A 139 20.15 6.68 -1.56
CA LEU A 139 19.24 6.95 -2.67
C LEU A 139 18.34 8.16 -2.40
N ASN A 140 17.55 8.08 -1.32
CA ASN A 140 16.59 9.12 -0.95
C ASN A 140 16.55 9.41 0.57
N ASP A 141 17.44 8.83 1.35
CA ASP A 141 17.55 9.08 2.79
C ASP A 141 18.04 10.47 3.15
N ASP A 142 18.55 11.23 2.17
CA ASP A 142 18.85 12.65 2.24
C ASP A 142 17.58 13.53 2.18
N GLU A 143 16.49 13.05 1.60
CA GLU A 143 15.24 13.79 1.42
C GLU A 143 14.24 13.63 2.59
N ILE A 144 14.55 12.86 3.64
CA ILE A 144 13.64 12.64 4.78
C ILE A 144 13.12 13.95 5.35
N CYS A 145 14.00 14.92 5.59
CA CYS A 145 13.61 16.22 6.13
C CYS A 145 12.81 17.08 5.14
N ASP A 146 13.00 16.91 3.85
CA ASP A 146 12.23 17.63 2.82
C ASP A 146 10.81 17.08 2.72
N PHE A 147 10.65 15.76 2.80
CA PHE A 147 9.34 15.12 2.92
C PHE A 147 8.60 15.55 4.19
N VAL A 148 9.29 15.69 5.31
CA VAL A 148 8.68 16.22 6.55
C VAL A 148 8.26 17.68 6.36
N ALA A 149 9.06 18.50 5.69
CA ALA A 149 8.74 19.91 5.42
C ALA A 149 7.44 20.08 4.61
N LEU A 150 7.08 19.13 3.72
CA LEU A 150 5.79 19.16 3.03
C LEU A 150 4.60 19.18 3.99
N THR A 151 4.72 18.56 5.16
CA THR A 151 3.65 18.51 6.15
C THR A 151 3.44 19.84 6.90
N GLN A 152 4.32 20.83 6.70
CA GLN A 152 4.19 22.15 7.31
C GLN A 152 2.92 22.85 6.81
N ASP A 153 2.76 22.90 5.49
CA ASP A 153 1.70 23.68 4.85
C ASP A 153 0.60 22.78 4.23
N MET A 154 0.89 21.50 4.03
CA MET A 154 -0.05 20.53 3.43
C MET A 154 -0.62 19.57 4.48
N PRO A 155 -1.94 19.34 4.52
CA PRO A 155 -2.59 18.39 5.44
C PRO A 155 -2.43 16.94 4.98
N VAL A 156 -1.17 16.51 4.80
CA VAL A 156 -0.80 15.17 4.34
C VAL A 156 -0.19 14.34 5.46
N ASP A 157 -0.32 13.01 5.36
CA ASP A 157 0.32 12.02 6.22
C ASP A 157 1.49 11.38 5.45
N VAL A 158 2.71 11.91 5.64
CA VAL A 158 3.91 11.35 5.01
C VAL A 158 4.34 10.10 5.77
N ARG A 159 4.40 8.96 5.08
CA ARG A 159 4.72 7.66 5.66
C ARG A 159 6.04 7.12 5.13
N PHE A 160 7.04 7.14 5.98
CA PHE A 160 8.33 6.52 5.71
C PHE A 160 8.25 5.01 5.95
N ILE A 161 8.57 4.23 4.93
CA ILE A 161 8.50 2.76 4.95
C ILE A 161 9.92 2.22 4.92
N GLU A 162 10.23 1.34 5.85
CA GLU A 162 11.49 0.60 5.85
C GLU A 162 11.62 -0.27 4.61
N TYR A 163 12.80 -0.27 3.99
CA TYR A 163 13.08 -1.08 2.80
C TYR A 163 13.01 -2.56 3.09
N MET A 164 12.07 -3.26 2.46
CA MET A 164 11.74 -4.66 2.72
C MET A 164 12.28 -5.60 1.62
N PRO A 165 12.67 -6.84 1.96
CA PRO A 165 13.05 -7.85 0.98
C PRO A 165 11.81 -8.42 0.26
N PHE A 166 11.83 -8.33 -1.08
CA PHE A 166 10.89 -8.99 -1.99
C PHE A 166 11.63 -9.55 -3.20
N ASP A 167 11.06 -10.53 -3.86
CA ASP A 167 11.66 -11.08 -5.07
C ASP A 167 11.85 -10.00 -6.14
N GLY A 168 13.00 -10.01 -6.78
CA GLY A 168 13.36 -9.08 -7.84
C GLY A 168 13.82 -7.69 -7.40
N ASN A 169 13.74 -7.31 -6.12
CA ASN A 169 14.20 -5.99 -5.67
C ASN A 169 15.68 -5.93 -5.29
N LYS A 170 16.43 -7.04 -5.39
CA LYS A 170 17.85 -7.15 -5.03
C LYS A 170 18.14 -6.54 -3.65
N TRP A 171 17.28 -6.89 -2.68
CA TRP A 171 17.38 -6.36 -1.31
C TRP A 171 18.78 -6.54 -0.73
N ASN A 172 19.28 -5.47 -0.11
CA ASN A 172 20.58 -5.45 0.53
C ASN A 172 20.50 -4.66 1.84
N PHE A 173 20.98 -5.25 2.92
CA PHE A 173 20.95 -4.62 4.23
C PHE A 173 21.70 -3.28 4.28
N HIS A 174 22.73 -3.08 3.47
CA HIS A 174 23.44 -1.80 3.40
C HIS A 174 22.56 -0.62 2.87
N LYS A 175 21.45 -0.93 2.21
CA LYS A 175 20.46 0.06 1.78
C LYS A 175 19.35 0.29 2.80
N PHE A 176 19.34 -0.47 3.87
CA PHE A 176 18.34 -0.36 4.92
C PHE A 176 18.60 0.89 5.78
N VAL A 177 17.52 1.63 6.08
CA VAL A 177 17.51 2.74 7.04
C VAL A 177 16.44 2.41 8.07
N SER A 178 16.84 2.27 9.32
CA SER A 178 15.91 1.95 10.39
C SER A 178 15.02 3.14 10.76
N TYR A 179 13.85 2.83 11.30
CA TYR A 179 12.96 3.83 11.88
C TYR A 179 13.68 4.77 12.86
N GLN A 180 14.55 4.23 13.73
CA GLN A 180 15.30 5.01 14.72
C GLN A 180 16.27 5.98 14.06
N GLU A 181 16.95 5.59 12.98
CA GLU A 181 17.82 6.47 12.19
C GLU A 181 17.03 7.59 11.51
N MET A 182 15.88 7.28 10.92
CA MET A 182 15.00 8.28 10.31
C MET A 182 14.49 9.28 11.34
N LEU A 183 13.99 8.79 12.48
CA LEU A 183 13.50 9.63 13.56
C LEU A 183 14.61 10.51 14.17
N LYS A 184 15.84 9.99 14.30
CA LYS A 184 17.01 10.77 14.75
C LYS A 184 17.31 11.94 13.80
N LYS A 185 17.29 11.72 12.48
CA LYS A 185 17.47 12.78 11.47
C LYS A 185 16.39 13.85 11.62
N ILE A 186 15.14 13.48 11.81
CA ILE A 186 14.02 14.40 11.96
C ILE A 186 14.16 15.22 13.26
N ARG A 187 14.48 14.57 14.38
CA ARG A 187 14.67 15.22 15.67
C ARG A 187 15.84 16.22 15.68
N ALA A 188 16.85 15.98 14.89
CA ALA A 188 17.98 16.91 14.75
C ALA A 188 17.55 18.25 14.14
N LYS A 189 16.51 18.28 13.29
CA LYS A 189 15.96 19.49 12.67
C LYS A 189 14.74 20.03 13.42
N TRP A 190 13.88 19.15 13.94
CA TRP A 190 12.68 19.49 14.71
C TRP A 190 12.68 18.73 16.04
N SER A 191 13.31 19.34 17.06
CA SER A 191 13.45 18.74 18.40
C SER A 191 12.10 18.53 19.12
N ASN A 192 11.08 19.29 18.72
CA ASN A 192 9.72 19.27 19.29
C ASN A 192 8.78 18.26 18.64
N VAL A 193 9.28 17.34 17.81
CA VAL A 193 8.44 16.29 17.22
C VAL A 193 7.86 15.39 18.31
N VAL A 194 6.54 15.21 18.32
CA VAL A 194 5.80 14.41 19.31
C VAL A 194 5.23 13.14 18.67
N LYS A 195 5.21 12.06 19.43
CA LYS A 195 4.53 10.81 19.04
C LYS A 195 3.04 10.95 19.29
N LEU A 196 2.23 10.53 18.34
CA LEU A 196 0.78 10.46 18.46
C LEU A 196 0.34 9.07 18.96
N GLU A 197 -0.83 9.00 19.55
CA GLU A 197 -1.48 7.72 19.79
C GLU A 197 -1.91 7.07 18.48
N ASN A 198 -1.64 5.78 18.35
CA ASN A 198 -2.04 5.01 17.19
C ASN A 198 -3.37 4.34 17.43
N ALA A 199 -4.22 4.32 16.41
CA ALA A 199 -5.41 3.47 16.42
C ALA A 199 -5.02 1.98 16.45
N VAL A 200 -5.91 1.15 16.97
CA VAL A 200 -5.72 -0.30 16.99
C VAL A 200 -5.54 -0.80 15.55
N ASN A 201 -4.57 -1.71 15.35
CA ASN A 201 -4.22 -2.29 14.04
C ASN A 201 -3.60 -1.32 13.02
N GLU A 202 -3.22 -0.11 13.41
CA GLU A 202 -2.49 0.80 12.52
C GLU A 202 -1.07 0.30 12.28
N THR A 203 -0.61 0.39 11.00
CA THR A 203 0.74 -0.06 10.62
C THR A 203 1.81 0.99 10.85
N SER A 204 1.40 2.24 10.89
CA SER A 204 2.28 3.40 10.94
C SER A 204 2.36 3.93 12.36
N LYS A 205 3.55 4.11 12.90
CA LYS A 205 3.77 4.87 14.13
C LYS A 205 3.67 6.35 13.80
N ALA A 206 2.58 6.99 14.24
CA ALA A 206 2.27 8.37 13.89
C ALA A 206 3.02 9.38 14.78
N TYR A 207 3.47 10.46 14.15
CA TYR A 207 4.15 11.59 14.78
C TYR A 207 3.64 12.91 14.20
N LYS A 208 3.78 13.98 14.94
CA LYS A 208 3.46 15.34 14.49
C LYS A 208 4.50 16.34 14.97
N ILE A 209 4.75 17.36 14.16
CA ILE A 209 5.47 18.55 14.59
C ILE A 209 4.40 19.57 14.96
N PRO A 210 4.38 20.10 16.20
CA PRO A 210 3.44 21.13 16.61
C PRO A 210 3.47 22.32 15.67
N GLY A 211 2.30 22.77 15.23
CA GLY A 211 2.17 23.88 14.27
C GLY A 211 2.15 23.47 12.80
N PHE A 212 2.48 22.23 12.45
CA PHE A 212 2.39 21.75 11.08
C PHE A 212 0.96 21.29 10.75
N ALA A 213 0.51 21.53 9.53
CA ALA A 213 -0.82 21.15 9.05
C ALA A 213 -0.99 19.63 8.98
N GLY A 214 -0.01 18.93 8.47
CA GLY A 214 0.01 17.48 8.30
C GLY A 214 0.67 16.72 9.44
N GLN A 215 0.97 15.46 9.20
CA GLN A 215 1.67 14.55 10.12
C GLN A 215 2.64 13.64 9.38
N LEU A 216 3.43 12.90 10.14
CA LEU A 216 4.35 11.90 9.60
C LEU A 216 4.18 10.56 10.33
N GLY A 217 4.59 9.49 9.67
CA GLY A 217 4.49 8.16 10.23
C GLY A 217 5.60 7.24 9.75
N PHE A 218 5.81 6.15 10.48
CA PHE A 218 6.83 5.17 10.18
C PHE A 218 6.22 3.78 10.09
N VAL A 219 6.40 3.11 8.96
CA VAL A 219 6.01 1.72 8.76
C VAL A 219 7.24 0.85 9.05
N THR A 220 7.33 0.36 10.28
CA THR A 220 8.52 -0.29 10.86
C THR A 220 8.51 -1.79 10.65
N SER A 221 8.26 -2.24 9.41
CA SER A 221 8.04 -3.67 9.11
C SER A 221 9.24 -4.56 9.44
N MET A 222 10.45 -3.99 9.43
CA MET A 222 11.69 -4.75 9.57
C MET A 222 12.35 -4.61 10.94
N SER A 223 12.34 -3.39 11.52
CA SER A 223 13.00 -3.13 12.82
C SER A 223 12.08 -3.40 14.01
N GLU A 224 10.83 -2.98 13.94
CA GLU A 224 9.85 -3.10 15.03
C GLU A 224 8.49 -3.50 14.49
N HIS A 225 8.36 -4.78 14.07
CA HIS A 225 7.19 -5.30 13.38
C HIS A 225 5.88 -5.14 14.18
N PHE A 226 4.79 -5.01 13.45
CA PHE A 226 3.41 -4.86 13.95
C PHE A 226 2.55 -6.12 13.69
N CYS A 227 3.18 -7.29 13.59
CA CYS A 227 2.52 -8.53 13.17
C CYS A 227 1.46 -9.00 14.17
N GLY A 228 1.68 -8.80 15.47
CA GLY A 228 0.79 -9.27 16.53
C GLY A 228 -0.65 -8.73 16.45
N SER A 229 -0.85 -7.53 15.88
CA SER A 229 -2.17 -6.93 15.66
C SER A 229 -2.61 -6.91 14.19
N CYS A 230 -1.93 -7.68 13.32
CA CYS A 230 -2.21 -7.63 11.89
C CYS A 230 -3.52 -8.32 11.51
N ASN A 231 -4.53 -7.54 11.14
CA ASN A 231 -5.85 -7.98 10.67
C ASN A 231 -6.03 -7.93 9.14
N ARG A 232 -4.93 -7.88 8.37
CA ARG A 232 -4.98 -7.73 6.91
C ARG A 232 -4.90 -9.06 6.18
N LEU A 233 -5.73 -9.18 5.14
CA LEU A 233 -5.68 -10.21 4.12
C LEU A 233 -5.40 -9.56 2.76
N ARG A 234 -4.91 -10.33 1.80
CA ARG A 234 -4.67 -9.87 0.44
C ARG A 234 -5.23 -10.86 -0.57
N ILE A 235 -5.79 -10.31 -1.64
CA ILE A 235 -6.14 -11.08 -2.82
C ILE A 235 -5.29 -10.53 -3.95
N THR A 236 -4.50 -11.39 -4.58
CA THR A 236 -3.67 -11.01 -5.72
C THR A 236 -4.52 -10.80 -6.98
N ALA A 237 -3.99 -10.14 -8.00
CA ALA A 237 -4.73 -9.87 -9.23
C ALA A 237 -5.20 -11.15 -9.94
N ASP A 238 -4.50 -12.27 -9.74
CA ASP A 238 -4.84 -13.61 -10.21
C ASP A 238 -5.69 -14.44 -9.22
N GLY A 239 -6.25 -13.79 -8.20
CA GLY A 239 -7.25 -14.36 -7.30
C GLY A 239 -6.72 -15.27 -6.20
N ASN A 240 -5.43 -15.19 -5.86
CA ASN A 240 -4.88 -15.95 -4.74
C ASN A 240 -4.99 -15.18 -3.41
N LEU A 241 -5.50 -15.85 -2.39
CA LEU A 241 -5.52 -15.34 -1.02
C LEU A 241 -4.14 -15.48 -0.37
N LYS A 242 -3.62 -14.38 0.17
CA LYS A 242 -2.43 -14.33 1.04
C LYS A 242 -2.83 -13.78 2.40
N VAL A 243 -2.58 -14.54 3.44
CA VAL A 243 -2.84 -14.10 4.83
C VAL A 243 -1.70 -13.28 5.42
N CYS A 244 -0.52 -13.32 4.81
CA CYS A 244 0.67 -12.56 5.21
C CYS A 244 1.39 -11.97 4.00
N LEU A 245 1.89 -10.74 4.12
CA LEU A 245 2.67 -10.07 3.08
C LEU A 245 3.95 -10.85 2.72
N PHE A 246 4.62 -11.38 3.73
CA PHE A 246 5.90 -12.07 3.60
C PHE A 246 5.76 -13.58 3.44
N GLY A 247 4.58 -14.14 3.63
CA GLY A 247 4.33 -15.57 3.49
C GLY A 247 4.30 -16.01 2.02
N ALA A 248 4.92 -17.15 1.72
CA ALA A 248 4.87 -17.75 0.38
C ALA A 248 3.55 -18.50 0.11
N ALA A 249 2.83 -18.91 1.18
CA ALA A 249 1.60 -19.67 1.04
C ALA A 249 0.47 -18.83 0.43
N GLU A 250 -0.18 -19.39 -0.57
CA GLU A 250 -1.33 -18.83 -1.29
C GLU A 250 -2.40 -19.89 -1.48
N VAL A 251 -3.65 -19.46 -1.54
CA VAL A 251 -4.81 -20.31 -1.87
C VAL A 251 -5.59 -19.64 -2.99
N SER A 252 -5.83 -20.36 -4.09
CA SER A 252 -6.55 -19.80 -5.23
C SER A 252 -8.06 -19.75 -4.98
N LEU A 253 -8.57 -18.54 -4.67
CA LEU A 253 -10.02 -18.31 -4.61
C LEU A 253 -10.63 -18.25 -6.01
N ARG A 254 -9.86 -17.86 -7.02
CA ARG A 254 -10.30 -17.83 -8.41
C ARG A 254 -10.66 -19.24 -8.91
N GLU A 255 -9.78 -20.22 -8.67
CA GLU A 255 -10.06 -21.61 -9.11
C GLU A 255 -11.33 -22.16 -8.44
N LEU A 256 -11.51 -21.89 -7.15
CA LEU A 256 -12.71 -22.29 -6.42
C LEU A 256 -13.97 -21.62 -6.99
N LEU A 257 -13.93 -20.30 -7.26
CA LEU A 257 -15.07 -19.60 -7.88
C LEU A 257 -15.41 -20.19 -9.25
N ARG A 258 -14.40 -20.40 -10.10
CA ARG A 258 -14.59 -20.89 -11.48
C ARG A 258 -14.97 -22.37 -11.56
N SER A 259 -14.65 -23.16 -10.53
CA SER A 259 -15.12 -24.55 -10.41
C SER A 259 -16.55 -24.68 -9.86
N GLY A 260 -17.19 -23.55 -9.50
CA GLY A 260 -18.56 -23.54 -9.01
C GLY A 260 -18.71 -23.80 -7.51
N SER A 261 -17.63 -23.63 -6.72
CA SER A 261 -17.71 -23.75 -5.27
C SER A 261 -18.73 -22.77 -4.69
N ASN A 262 -19.50 -23.22 -3.74
CA ASN A 262 -20.49 -22.41 -3.04
C ASN A 262 -19.84 -21.48 -1.99
N GLU A 263 -20.62 -20.54 -1.44
CA GLU A 263 -20.15 -19.56 -0.47
C GLU A 263 -19.59 -20.20 0.82
N ALA A 264 -20.21 -21.29 1.31
CA ALA A 264 -19.77 -21.98 2.51
C ALA A 264 -18.38 -22.63 2.31
N GLU A 265 -18.16 -23.30 1.19
CA GLU A 265 -16.86 -23.88 0.84
C GLU A 265 -15.75 -22.82 0.75
N LEU A 266 -16.05 -21.66 0.16
CA LEU A 266 -15.10 -20.54 0.11
C LEU A 266 -14.77 -20.00 1.51
N VAL A 267 -15.77 -19.86 2.37
CA VAL A 267 -15.59 -19.42 3.76
C VAL A 267 -14.74 -20.42 4.55
N ASP A 268 -14.97 -21.72 4.38
CA ASP A 268 -14.18 -22.76 5.05
C ASP A 268 -12.70 -22.70 4.64
N VAL A 269 -12.42 -22.54 3.35
CA VAL A 269 -11.06 -22.43 2.83
C VAL A 269 -10.38 -21.14 3.35
N ILE A 270 -11.09 -20.01 3.35
CA ILE A 270 -10.58 -18.75 3.87
C ILE A 270 -10.28 -18.88 5.37
N SER A 271 -11.21 -19.45 6.14
CA SER A 271 -11.06 -19.66 7.58
C SER A 271 -9.85 -20.53 7.90
N ALA A 272 -9.70 -21.65 7.18
CA ALA A 272 -8.53 -22.53 7.34
C ALA A 272 -7.21 -21.80 7.00
N ALA A 273 -7.19 -20.94 6.00
CA ALA A 273 -6.01 -20.13 5.66
C ALA A 273 -5.70 -19.09 6.76
N VAL A 274 -6.71 -18.43 7.29
CA VAL A 274 -6.57 -17.42 8.37
C VAL A 274 -6.07 -18.07 9.66
N LEU A 275 -6.58 -19.23 10.05
CA LEU A 275 -6.12 -19.97 11.23
C LEU A 275 -4.65 -20.38 11.16
N ARG A 276 -4.10 -20.56 9.96
CA ARG A 276 -2.67 -20.86 9.74
C ARG A 276 -1.78 -19.61 9.78
N LYS A 277 -2.36 -18.41 9.91
CA LYS A 277 -1.59 -17.15 9.96
C LYS A 277 -0.69 -17.14 11.18
N LYS A 278 0.62 -17.00 10.97
CA LYS A 278 1.61 -16.91 12.05
C LYS A 278 1.48 -15.58 12.77
N LYS A 279 1.79 -15.59 14.07
CA LYS A 279 1.78 -14.38 14.93
C LYS A 279 2.84 -13.36 14.51
N GLU A 280 3.95 -13.83 13.90
CA GLU A 280 5.07 -12.99 13.48
C GLU A 280 5.62 -13.46 12.13
N HIS A 281 6.25 -12.54 11.40
CA HIS A 281 7.05 -12.90 10.23
C HIS A 281 8.43 -13.44 10.66
N ALA A 282 9.11 -14.12 9.74
CA ALA A 282 10.36 -14.84 10.03
C ALA A 282 11.61 -13.95 10.28
N GLY A 283 11.44 -12.62 10.43
CA GLY A 283 12.55 -11.66 10.50
C GLY A 283 13.16 -11.35 9.13
N MET A 284 13.77 -10.14 8.98
CA MET A 284 14.18 -9.60 7.68
C MET A 284 15.17 -10.48 6.93
N PHE A 285 16.15 -11.09 7.62
CA PHE A 285 17.17 -11.94 6.98
C PHE A 285 16.62 -13.29 6.52
N ASN A 286 15.64 -13.84 7.23
CA ASN A 286 14.98 -15.07 6.83
C ASN A 286 13.98 -14.81 5.69
N ILE A 287 13.26 -13.68 5.72
CA ILE A 287 12.40 -13.26 4.61
C ILE A 287 13.21 -13.07 3.32
N ALA A 288 14.40 -12.46 3.41
CA ALA A 288 15.28 -12.24 2.26
C ALA A 288 15.74 -13.54 1.57
N LYS A 289 15.71 -14.67 2.28
CA LYS A 289 16.06 -16.00 1.75
C LYS A 289 14.84 -16.78 1.23
N GLN A 290 13.63 -16.34 1.53
CA GLN A 290 12.40 -17.02 1.12
C GLN A 290 11.94 -16.51 -0.25
N LYS A 291 11.55 -17.43 -1.13
CA LYS A 291 10.85 -17.05 -2.37
C LYS A 291 9.48 -16.46 -2.03
N ASN A 292 9.19 -15.30 -2.62
CA ASN A 292 7.89 -14.66 -2.55
C ASN A 292 7.64 -13.94 -3.88
N ARG A 293 6.42 -13.57 -4.17
CA ARG A 293 6.14 -12.76 -5.35
C ARG A 293 6.82 -11.38 -5.25
N PRO A 294 7.22 -10.77 -6.37
CA PRO A 294 7.56 -9.35 -6.41
C PRO A 294 6.41 -8.50 -5.83
N MET A 295 6.75 -7.42 -5.12
CA MET A 295 5.77 -6.56 -4.46
C MET A 295 4.65 -6.07 -5.41
N ILE A 296 4.99 -5.80 -6.66
CA ILE A 296 4.06 -5.38 -7.71
C ILE A 296 2.96 -6.43 -8.02
N LEU A 297 3.18 -7.69 -7.70
CA LEU A 297 2.19 -8.76 -7.90
C LEU A 297 1.41 -9.11 -6.63
N ILE A 298 1.84 -8.59 -5.47
CA ILE A 298 1.16 -8.80 -4.18
C ILE A 298 0.20 -7.66 -3.89
N GLY A 299 0.57 -6.45 -4.26
CA GLY A 299 -0.10 -5.22 -3.89
C GLY A 299 0.31 -4.70 -2.51
N GLY A 300 0.56 -3.42 -2.39
CA GLY A 300 1.05 -2.76 -1.17
C GLY A 300 0.50 -1.39 -0.94
#